data_497ae4933b559851dbb5e27dd8383243
#
_entry.id   497ae4933b559851dbb5e27dd8383243
#
_cell.length_a   1.000
_cell.length_b   1.000
_cell.length_c   1.000
_cell.angle_alpha   90.00
_cell.angle_beta   90.00
_cell.angle_gamma   90.00
#
_symmetry.space_group_name_H-M   'P 1'
#
loop_
_entity.id
_entity.type
_entity.pdbx_description
1 polymer ?
#
loop_
_entity_poly.entity_id
_entity_poly.type
_entity_poly.pdbx_seq_one_letter_code
_entity_poly.pdbx_strand_id
1 'polypeptide(L)'
;MTSRRAALGSEGGARIVDRGYQHYTGERRGPGWAVLAIATGTMRRSLGFKRPGLAKLLPFLIVGFAFFPGLAVIGFRVLFTGRLPRGVLSADRIFPYDNYLNWLHLVVLVLAALAAAEALCPDRRQRVLSLYYASPIRPILYLFGQVVAVVVLLLLVSVLPPLILWAANVGLADAPLSYLTSHLDQLLRIIAAGTLIACLYAALALAVASFTERRAYAAGALLGGSLAVSAVAGIIRGTIKDRWAQYPGLVDPLFLPARTTRWFFGLSLQSQISGWLYLAAAFAIIAVACFAVVRSYRSVRF
;
A
#
# COMPACT_ATOMS: atom_id res chain seq x y z
N MET A 1 50.15 -58.99 -11.64
CA MET A 1 49.07 -58.65 -10.69
C MET A 1 49.23 -57.21 -10.21
N THR A 2 49.09 -56.26 -11.05
CA THR A 2 49.19 -54.82 -10.69
C THR A 2 48.54 -54.00 -11.78
N SER A 3 47.23 -53.89 -11.84
CA SER A 3 46.60 -52.86 -12.67
C SER A 3 45.05 -52.79 -12.48
N ARG A 4 44.62 -52.61 -11.25
CA ARG A 4 43.16 -52.49 -10.98
C ARG A 4 42.83 -51.52 -9.84
N ARG A 5 43.66 -50.50 -9.60
CA ARG A 5 43.41 -49.49 -8.52
C ARG A 5 43.44 -48.04 -8.97
N ALA A 6 43.20 -47.75 -10.24
CA ALA A 6 43.28 -46.38 -10.77
C ALA A 6 41.96 -45.92 -11.46
N ALA A 7 40.80 -46.42 -11.03
CA ALA A 7 39.52 -46.04 -11.68
C ALA A 7 38.35 -45.78 -10.70
N LEU A 8 38.63 -45.31 -9.48
CA LEU A 8 37.56 -44.90 -8.57
C LEU A 8 37.96 -43.61 -7.86
N GLY A 9 37.92 -42.49 -8.56
CA GLY A 9 38.23 -41.23 -7.90
C GLY A 9 38.17 -40.00 -8.82
N SER A 10 37.02 -39.68 -9.45
CA SER A 10 36.81 -38.36 -9.99
C SER A 10 35.39 -38.13 -10.58
N GLU A 11 34.36 -38.68 -9.97
CA GLU A 11 32.98 -38.39 -10.37
C GLU A 11 32.25 -37.63 -9.26
N GLY A 12 32.42 -36.36 -9.19
CA GLY A 12 31.73 -35.50 -8.23
C GLY A 12 32.25 -34.06 -8.13
N GLY A 13 33.31 -33.74 -8.87
CA GLY A 13 33.82 -32.39 -8.92
C GLY A 13 32.85 -31.45 -9.71
N ALA A 14 32.34 -30.45 -9.05
CA ALA A 14 31.57 -29.41 -9.71
C ALA A 14 32.37 -28.88 -10.94
N ARG A 15 31.95 -29.27 -12.13
CA ARG A 15 32.62 -28.84 -13.36
C ARG A 15 32.14 -27.42 -13.69
N ILE A 16 33.01 -26.45 -13.52
CA ILE A 16 32.76 -25.09 -14.01
C ILE A 16 32.80 -25.15 -15.55
N VAL A 17 31.61 -25.11 -16.14
CA VAL A 17 31.47 -25.02 -17.60
C VAL A 17 31.48 -23.53 -17.94
N ASP A 18 32.55 -23.07 -18.61
CA ASP A 18 32.56 -21.75 -19.20
C ASP A 18 31.58 -21.73 -20.39
N ARG A 19 30.41 -21.11 -20.16
CA ARG A 19 29.38 -20.96 -21.19
C ARG A 19 29.70 -19.89 -22.25
N GLY A 20 30.85 -19.23 -22.16
CA GLY A 20 31.18 -18.13 -23.04
C GLY A 20 30.15 -17.01 -23.04
N TYR A 21 30.59 -15.79 -23.23
CA TYR A 21 29.69 -14.64 -23.37
C TYR A 21 29.00 -14.71 -24.75
N GLN A 22 27.69 -14.96 -24.77
CA GLN A 22 26.89 -14.90 -25.98
C GLN A 22 26.26 -13.50 -26.09
N HIS A 23 26.43 -12.87 -27.25
CA HIS A 23 25.82 -11.57 -27.50
C HIS A 23 24.29 -11.70 -27.54
N TYR A 24 23.59 -10.84 -26.78
CA TYR A 24 22.15 -10.83 -26.79
C TYR A 24 21.60 -10.33 -28.12
N THR A 25 20.89 -11.19 -28.84
CA THR A 25 20.31 -10.88 -30.18
C THR A 25 18.82 -10.52 -30.09
N GLY A 26 18.22 -10.56 -28.89
CA GLY A 26 16.81 -10.24 -28.70
C GLY A 26 16.51 -8.74 -28.72
N GLU A 27 15.24 -8.40 -28.90
CA GLU A 27 14.74 -7.04 -28.91
C GLU A 27 14.98 -6.36 -27.54
N ARG A 28 15.66 -5.21 -27.55
CA ARG A 28 15.91 -4.42 -26.31
C ARG A 28 14.68 -3.59 -25.98
N ARG A 29 13.99 -3.96 -24.93
CA ARG A 29 12.82 -3.23 -24.42
C ARG A 29 13.25 -1.95 -23.73
N GLY A 30 12.50 -0.85 -23.95
CA GLY A 30 12.80 0.48 -23.43
C GLY A 30 12.71 0.60 -21.89
N PRO A 31 13.14 1.75 -21.33
CA PRO A 31 13.21 1.98 -19.87
C PRO A 31 11.86 1.84 -19.16
N GLY A 32 10.74 2.14 -19.83
CA GLY A 32 9.39 1.94 -19.26
C GLY A 32 9.06 0.48 -18.97
N TRP A 33 9.54 -0.44 -19.81
CA TRP A 33 9.40 -1.88 -19.60
C TRP A 33 10.19 -2.36 -18.36
N ALA A 34 11.37 -1.78 -18.14
CA ALA A 34 12.17 -2.08 -16.96
C ALA A 34 11.44 -1.65 -15.67
N VAL A 35 10.82 -0.47 -15.65
CA VAL A 35 10.00 0.00 -14.52
C VAL A 35 8.83 -0.95 -14.29
N LEU A 36 8.11 -1.36 -15.34
CA LEU A 36 6.98 -2.28 -15.23
C LEU A 36 7.43 -3.66 -14.70
N ALA A 37 8.56 -4.17 -15.18
CA ALA A 37 9.13 -5.45 -14.72
C ALA A 37 9.52 -5.39 -13.24
N ILE A 38 10.13 -4.30 -12.78
CA ILE A 38 10.45 -4.07 -11.37
C ILE A 38 9.16 -3.99 -10.55
N ALA A 39 8.19 -3.20 -10.99
CA ALA A 39 6.94 -3.00 -10.28
C ALA A 39 6.17 -4.33 -10.13
N THR A 40 5.96 -5.07 -11.20
CA THR A 40 5.26 -6.36 -11.18
C THR A 40 6.01 -7.41 -10.36
N GLY A 41 7.35 -7.44 -10.44
CA GLY A 41 8.20 -8.30 -9.61
C GLY A 41 8.06 -8.01 -8.12
N THR A 42 8.03 -6.73 -7.75
CA THR A 42 7.87 -6.28 -6.36
C THR A 42 6.47 -6.57 -5.84
N MET A 43 5.42 -6.29 -6.63
CA MET A 43 4.04 -6.63 -6.25
C MET A 43 3.88 -8.14 -5.97
N ARG A 44 4.43 -9.00 -6.84
CA ARG A 44 4.41 -10.46 -6.63
C ARG A 44 5.17 -10.88 -5.37
N ARG A 45 6.29 -10.21 -5.04
CA ARG A 45 7.06 -10.45 -3.81
C ARG A 45 6.25 -10.02 -2.58
N SER A 46 5.65 -8.83 -2.61
CA SER A 46 4.85 -8.26 -1.51
C SER A 46 3.61 -9.09 -1.22
N LEU A 47 2.94 -9.63 -2.24
CA LEU A 47 1.83 -10.56 -2.10
C LEU A 47 2.25 -11.98 -1.68
N GLY A 48 3.56 -12.25 -1.57
CA GLY A 48 4.07 -13.51 -1.05
C GLY A 48 4.05 -14.69 -2.02
N PHE A 49 3.83 -14.48 -3.35
CA PHE A 49 3.78 -15.58 -4.33
C PHE A 49 5.04 -16.45 -4.36
N LYS A 50 6.19 -15.94 -3.91
CA LYS A 50 7.46 -16.67 -3.86
C LYS A 50 7.79 -17.24 -2.47
N ARG A 51 6.90 -17.12 -1.48
CA ARG A 51 7.13 -17.64 -0.12
C ARG A 51 6.60 -19.06 0.03
N PRO A 52 7.30 -19.94 0.71
CA PRO A 52 6.79 -21.28 1.05
C PRO A 52 5.79 -21.21 2.22
N GLY A 53 4.79 -22.11 2.20
CA GLY A 53 3.89 -22.38 3.33
C GLY A 53 2.93 -21.24 3.71
N LEU A 54 2.61 -21.19 5.01
CA LEU A 54 1.63 -20.27 5.62
C LEU A 54 1.99 -18.78 5.49
N ALA A 55 3.26 -18.44 5.25
CA ALA A 55 3.69 -17.06 5.07
C ALA A 55 3.07 -16.36 3.85
N LYS A 56 2.50 -17.11 2.89
CA LYS A 56 1.71 -16.57 1.77
C LYS A 56 0.36 -16.06 2.21
N LEU A 57 -0.23 -16.68 3.25
CA LEU A 57 -1.60 -16.37 3.66
C LEU A 57 -1.73 -14.97 4.25
N LEU A 58 -0.71 -14.44 4.91
CA LEU A 58 -0.80 -13.16 5.62
C LEU A 58 -1.22 -11.99 4.70
N PRO A 59 -0.56 -11.71 3.56
CA PRO A 59 -1.02 -10.65 2.67
C PRO A 59 -2.43 -10.88 2.12
N PHE A 60 -2.77 -12.13 1.79
CA PHE A 60 -4.11 -12.46 1.28
C PHE A 60 -5.19 -12.30 2.35
N LEU A 61 -4.91 -12.64 3.61
CA LEU A 61 -5.82 -12.39 4.73
C LEU A 61 -6.05 -10.89 4.94
N ILE A 62 -5.00 -10.08 4.86
CA ILE A 62 -5.12 -8.62 4.98
C ILE A 62 -5.99 -8.05 3.85
N VAL A 63 -5.73 -8.48 2.60
CA VAL A 63 -6.55 -8.08 1.46
C VAL A 63 -8.01 -8.58 1.63
N GLY A 64 -8.22 -9.84 1.99
CA GLY A 64 -9.56 -10.39 2.27
C GLY A 64 -10.30 -9.62 3.35
N PHE A 65 -9.58 -9.23 4.42
CA PHE A 65 -10.14 -8.42 5.50
C PHE A 65 -10.55 -7.01 5.03
N ALA A 66 -9.87 -6.44 4.04
CA ALA A 66 -10.29 -5.18 3.42
C ALA A 66 -11.64 -5.30 2.69
N PHE A 67 -11.90 -6.42 2.04
CA PHE A 67 -13.16 -6.66 1.32
C PHE A 67 -14.31 -7.08 2.23
N PHE A 68 -14.03 -7.61 3.41
CA PHE A 68 -15.02 -8.21 4.30
C PHE A 68 -16.22 -7.32 4.60
N PRO A 69 -16.08 -6.06 5.05
CA PRO A 69 -17.24 -5.22 5.36
C PRO A 69 -18.13 -4.97 4.16
N GLY A 70 -17.55 -4.69 2.99
CA GLY A 70 -18.30 -4.46 1.75
C GLY A 70 -19.09 -5.69 1.32
N LEU A 71 -18.46 -6.87 1.32
CA LEU A 71 -19.11 -8.13 0.99
C LEU A 71 -20.20 -8.50 2.01
N ALA A 72 -19.97 -8.24 3.29
CA ALA A 72 -20.96 -8.46 4.34
C ALA A 72 -22.22 -7.59 4.13
N VAL A 73 -22.04 -6.31 3.80
CA VAL A 73 -23.17 -5.41 3.49
C VAL A 73 -23.92 -5.85 2.25
N ILE A 74 -23.21 -6.21 1.19
CA ILE A 74 -23.84 -6.70 -0.05
C ILE A 74 -24.61 -8.00 0.21
N GLY A 75 -23.99 -8.96 0.90
CA GLY A 75 -24.62 -10.23 1.27
C GLY A 75 -25.86 -10.03 2.13
N PHE A 76 -25.78 -9.17 3.14
CA PHE A 76 -26.92 -8.81 3.99
C PHE A 76 -28.08 -8.24 3.15
N ARG A 77 -27.80 -7.29 2.28
CA ARG A 77 -28.83 -6.70 1.41
C ARG A 77 -29.50 -7.72 0.51
N VAL A 78 -28.72 -8.59 -0.16
CA VAL A 78 -29.25 -9.62 -1.04
C VAL A 78 -30.14 -10.63 -0.28
N LEU A 79 -29.71 -11.07 0.92
CA LEU A 79 -30.44 -12.03 1.73
C LEU A 79 -31.76 -11.47 2.28
N PHE A 80 -31.79 -10.18 2.61
CA PHE A 80 -32.97 -9.52 3.22
C PHE A 80 -33.79 -8.70 2.23
N THR A 81 -33.43 -8.69 0.93
CA THR A 81 -34.25 -8.07 -0.11
C THR A 81 -35.63 -8.73 -0.13
N GLY A 82 -36.69 -7.91 -0.02
CA GLY A 82 -38.09 -8.36 0.05
C GLY A 82 -38.60 -8.71 1.46
N ARG A 83 -37.72 -8.77 2.49
CA ARG A 83 -38.10 -9.03 3.90
C ARG A 83 -38.13 -7.78 4.76
N LEU A 84 -37.36 -6.77 4.42
CA LEU A 84 -37.25 -5.50 5.15
C LEU A 84 -37.67 -4.32 4.27
N PRO A 85 -38.17 -3.22 4.87
CA PRO A 85 -38.46 -2.00 4.11
C PRO A 85 -37.21 -1.49 3.38
N ARG A 86 -37.36 -1.11 2.10
CA ARG A 86 -36.26 -0.69 1.21
C ARG A 86 -35.43 0.45 1.80
N GLY A 87 -36.03 1.36 2.57
CA GLY A 87 -35.32 2.46 3.20
C GLY A 87 -34.35 2.07 4.33
N VAL A 88 -34.50 0.87 4.90
CA VAL A 88 -33.58 0.32 5.91
C VAL A 88 -32.39 -0.37 5.27
N LEU A 89 -32.59 -0.91 4.06
CA LEU A 89 -31.58 -1.67 3.32
C LEU A 89 -30.63 -0.80 2.49
N SER A 90 -30.72 0.55 2.55
CA SER A 90 -29.76 1.40 1.87
C SER A 90 -28.36 1.23 2.48
N ALA A 91 -27.34 0.98 1.66
CA ALA A 91 -25.98 0.75 2.11
C ALA A 91 -25.42 1.97 2.87
N ASP A 92 -25.83 3.18 2.48
CA ASP A 92 -25.44 4.44 3.14
C ASP A 92 -25.90 4.53 4.60
N ARG A 93 -26.97 3.79 4.98
CA ARG A 93 -27.43 3.71 6.36
C ARG A 93 -26.81 2.55 7.14
N ILE A 94 -26.54 1.40 6.48
CA ILE A 94 -25.96 0.23 7.14
C ILE A 94 -24.48 0.46 7.41
N PHE A 95 -23.74 0.93 6.41
CA PHE A 95 -22.32 1.17 6.52
C PHE A 95 -21.89 2.28 5.54
N PRO A 96 -21.88 3.56 6.01
CA PRO A 96 -21.51 4.71 5.19
C PRO A 96 -20.09 4.58 4.63
N TYR A 97 -19.83 5.14 3.45
CA TYR A 97 -18.52 5.05 2.79
C TYR A 97 -17.39 5.68 3.58
N ASP A 98 -17.65 6.71 4.37
CA ASP A 98 -16.65 7.32 5.27
C ASP A 98 -16.21 6.35 6.37
N ASN A 99 -17.14 5.60 6.97
CA ASN A 99 -16.83 4.56 7.92
C ASN A 99 -16.07 3.40 7.29
N TYR A 100 -16.41 3.04 6.04
CA TYR A 100 -15.68 2.02 5.31
C TYR A 100 -14.23 2.43 5.04
N LEU A 101 -14.01 3.63 4.55
CA LEU A 101 -12.67 4.16 4.32
C LEU A 101 -11.91 4.36 5.64
N ASN A 102 -12.62 4.71 6.72
CA ASN A 102 -12.03 4.78 8.06
C ASN A 102 -11.63 3.41 8.63
N TRP A 103 -12.30 2.34 8.27
CA TRP A 103 -11.86 0.98 8.51
C TRP A 103 -10.65 0.62 7.65
N LEU A 104 -10.74 0.94 6.37
CA LEU A 104 -9.77 0.55 5.36
C LEU A 104 -8.39 1.16 5.60
N HIS A 105 -8.30 2.40 6.11
CA HIS A 105 -7.01 3.05 6.30
C HIS A 105 -6.09 2.28 7.26
N LEU A 106 -6.63 1.60 8.29
CA LEU A 106 -5.84 0.74 9.18
C LEU A 106 -5.32 -0.49 8.44
N VAL A 107 -6.16 -1.11 7.62
CA VAL A 107 -5.77 -2.27 6.81
C VAL A 107 -4.68 -1.89 5.79
N VAL A 108 -4.85 -0.73 5.15
CA VAL A 108 -3.88 -0.19 4.19
C VAL A 108 -2.55 0.16 4.88
N LEU A 109 -2.57 0.70 6.11
CA LEU A 109 -1.36 0.95 6.90
C LEU A 109 -0.57 -0.35 7.17
N VAL A 110 -1.26 -1.42 7.60
CA VAL A 110 -0.62 -2.72 7.84
C VAL A 110 -0.05 -3.29 6.55
N LEU A 111 -0.82 -3.23 5.46
CA LEU A 111 -0.35 -3.69 4.15
C LEU A 111 0.83 -2.86 3.64
N ALA A 112 0.82 -1.54 3.85
CA ALA A 112 1.91 -0.64 3.49
C ALA A 112 3.20 -0.99 4.24
N ALA A 113 3.11 -1.30 5.54
CA ALA A 113 4.23 -1.73 6.36
C ALA A 113 4.90 -2.98 5.78
N LEU A 114 4.10 -3.97 5.38
CA LEU A 114 4.62 -5.21 4.78
C LEU A 114 5.14 -4.98 3.36
N ALA A 115 4.40 -4.26 2.52
CA ALA A 115 4.74 -4.06 1.12
C ALA A 115 6.02 -3.23 0.94
N ALA A 116 6.18 -2.13 1.67
CA ALA A 116 7.38 -1.29 1.59
C ALA A 116 8.62 -1.99 2.14
N ALA A 117 8.46 -2.76 3.23
CA ALA A 117 9.54 -3.57 3.79
C ALA A 117 10.03 -4.64 2.79
N GLU A 118 9.11 -5.26 2.03
CA GLU A 118 9.45 -6.20 0.97
C GLU A 118 10.04 -5.52 -0.27
N ALA A 119 9.65 -4.29 -0.55
CA ALA A 119 10.14 -3.55 -1.69
C ALA A 119 11.61 -3.13 -1.54
N LEU A 120 12.00 -2.58 -0.39
CA LEU A 120 13.29 -1.91 -0.23
C LEU A 120 14.32 -2.70 0.61
N CYS A 121 13.88 -3.35 1.71
CA CYS A 121 14.82 -3.96 2.65
C CYS A 121 15.62 -5.15 2.07
N PRO A 122 15.05 -6.06 1.24
CA PRO A 122 15.83 -7.18 0.70
C PRO A 122 16.96 -6.74 -0.23
N ASP A 123 16.67 -5.77 -1.08
CA ASP A 123 17.61 -5.31 -2.11
C ASP A 123 18.80 -4.57 -1.46
N ARG A 124 18.57 -3.88 -0.32
CA ARG A 124 19.63 -3.28 0.51
C ARG A 124 20.45 -4.34 1.24
N ARG A 125 19.78 -5.30 1.91
CA ARG A 125 20.46 -6.34 2.67
C ARG A 125 21.32 -7.24 1.81
N GLN A 126 20.87 -7.57 0.60
CA GLN A 126 21.59 -8.43 -0.34
C GLN A 126 22.64 -7.68 -1.18
N ARG A 127 22.78 -6.36 -0.99
CA ARG A 127 23.69 -5.47 -1.74
C ARG A 127 23.54 -5.59 -3.27
N VAL A 128 22.34 -5.98 -3.75
CA VAL A 128 22.09 -6.11 -5.20
C VAL A 128 21.94 -4.76 -5.91
N LEU A 129 21.94 -3.65 -5.18
CA LEU A 129 21.89 -2.31 -5.76
C LEU A 129 23.08 -2.04 -6.73
N SER A 130 24.28 -2.55 -6.42
CA SER A 130 25.43 -2.44 -7.31
C SER A 130 25.19 -3.13 -8.66
N LEU A 131 24.48 -4.26 -8.66
CA LEU A 131 24.13 -5.00 -9.88
C LEU A 131 23.13 -4.23 -10.76
N TYR A 132 22.13 -3.58 -10.11
CA TYR A 132 21.19 -2.72 -10.82
C TYR A 132 21.88 -1.48 -11.41
N TYR A 133 22.86 -0.92 -10.72
CA TYR A 133 23.61 0.26 -11.19
C TYR A 133 24.66 -0.09 -12.26
N ALA A 134 25.12 -1.33 -12.32
CA ALA A 134 25.95 -1.83 -13.42
C ALA A 134 25.12 -2.08 -14.70
N SER A 135 23.80 -2.17 -14.61
CA SER A 135 22.89 -2.25 -15.75
C SER A 135 22.57 -0.85 -16.29
N PRO A 136 22.12 -0.68 -17.55
CA PRO A 136 21.79 0.63 -18.12
C PRO A 136 20.55 1.30 -17.52
N ILE A 137 20.08 0.83 -16.35
CA ILE A 137 18.93 1.37 -15.63
C ILE A 137 19.40 2.45 -14.65
N ARG A 138 18.93 3.67 -14.83
CA ARG A 138 19.21 4.76 -13.89
C ARG A 138 18.66 4.43 -12.50
N PRO A 139 19.38 4.73 -11.38
CA PRO A 139 18.92 4.46 -10.02
C PRO A 139 17.54 5.03 -9.69
N ILE A 140 17.23 6.17 -10.29
CA ILE A 140 15.91 6.84 -10.14
C ILE A 140 14.77 6.01 -10.75
N LEU A 141 15.01 5.31 -11.88
CA LEU A 141 13.99 4.46 -12.51
C LEU A 141 13.72 3.21 -11.69
N TYR A 142 14.76 2.65 -11.05
CA TYR A 142 14.59 1.55 -10.10
C TYR A 142 13.70 1.97 -8.92
N LEU A 143 14.05 3.10 -8.28
CA LEU A 143 13.27 3.62 -7.15
C LEU A 143 11.83 3.93 -7.56
N PHE A 144 11.63 4.53 -8.73
CA PHE A 144 10.30 4.81 -9.28
C PHE A 144 9.49 3.52 -9.48
N GLY A 145 10.10 2.45 -9.98
CA GLY A 145 9.45 1.14 -10.10
C GLY A 145 9.00 0.57 -8.74
N GLN A 146 9.80 0.73 -7.68
CA GLN A 146 9.43 0.31 -6.33
C GLN A 146 8.27 1.14 -5.76
N VAL A 147 8.32 2.47 -5.94
CA VAL A 147 7.24 3.38 -5.52
C VAL A 147 5.94 3.02 -6.23
N VAL A 148 5.97 2.87 -7.56
CA VAL A 148 4.80 2.48 -8.36
C VAL A 148 4.21 1.15 -7.89
N ALA A 149 5.06 0.16 -7.60
CA ALA A 149 4.62 -1.14 -7.11
C ALA A 149 3.82 -1.03 -5.81
N VAL A 150 4.35 -0.30 -4.83
CA VAL A 150 3.71 -0.12 -3.52
C VAL A 150 2.43 0.70 -3.66
N VAL A 151 2.48 1.83 -4.39
CA VAL A 151 1.31 2.69 -4.59
C VAL A 151 0.17 1.94 -5.28
N VAL A 152 0.45 1.23 -6.38
CA VAL A 152 -0.58 0.46 -7.11
C VAL A 152 -1.18 -0.64 -6.23
N LEU A 153 -0.36 -1.35 -5.46
CA LEU A 153 -0.85 -2.37 -4.54
C LEU A 153 -1.79 -1.77 -3.47
N LEU A 154 -1.42 -0.63 -2.89
CA LEU A 154 -2.25 0.03 -1.89
C LEU A 154 -3.50 0.66 -2.50
N LEU A 155 -3.43 1.19 -3.73
CA LEU A 155 -4.60 1.69 -4.48
C LEU A 155 -5.63 0.58 -4.71
N LEU A 156 -5.17 -0.61 -5.11
CA LEU A 156 -6.07 -1.76 -5.29
C LEU A 156 -6.85 -2.08 -4.01
N VAL A 157 -6.22 -1.96 -2.85
CA VAL A 157 -6.87 -2.29 -1.57
C VAL A 157 -7.66 -1.12 -1.00
N SER A 158 -7.27 0.13 -1.23
CA SER A 158 -7.97 1.30 -0.69
C SER A 158 -9.16 1.74 -1.55
N VAL A 159 -9.11 1.53 -2.86
CA VAL A 159 -10.13 2.03 -3.80
C VAL A 159 -11.08 0.92 -4.26
N LEU A 160 -10.56 -0.28 -4.57
CA LEU A 160 -11.36 -1.33 -5.18
C LEU A 160 -12.52 -1.83 -4.30
N PRO A 161 -12.34 -2.09 -2.97
CA PRO A 161 -13.44 -2.59 -2.15
C PRO A 161 -14.62 -1.60 -2.01
N PRO A 162 -14.41 -0.28 -1.74
CA PRO A 162 -15.53 0.67 -1.74
C PRO A 162 -16.15 0.86 -3.13
N LEU A 163 -15.37 0.73 -4.21
CA LEU A 163 -15.92 0.77 -5.58
C LEU A 163 -16.84 -0.41 -5.86
N ILE A 164 -16.49 -1.61 -5.39
CA ILE A 164 -17.35 -2.80 -5.53
C ILE A 164 -18.66 -2.59 -4.75
N LEU A 165 -18.58 -2.02 -3.54
CA LEU A 165 -19.77 -1.69 -2.77
C LEU A 165 -20.64 -0.66 -3.50
N TRP A 166 -20.04 0.38 -4.09
CA TRP A 166 -20.74 1.38 -4.89
C TRP A 166 -21.38 0.76 -6.14
N ALA A 167 -20.65 -0.08 -6.87
CA ALA A 167 -21.17 -0.77 -8.05
C ALA A 167 -22.35 -1.72 -7.70
N ALA A 168 -22.25 -2.41 -6.55
CA ALA A 168 -23.36 -3.23 -6.06
C ALA A 168 -24.59 -2.39 -5.70
N ASN A 169 -24.40 -1.17 -5.15
CA ASN A 169 -25.51 -0.24 -4.90
C ASN A 169 -26.20 0.20 -6.19
N VAL A 170 -25.42 0.47 -7.24
CA VAL A 170 -25.97 0.77 -8.58
C VAL A 170 -26.78 -0.42 -9.11
N GLY A 171 -26.23 -1.63 -9.03
CA GLY A 171 -26.91 -2.85 -9.52
C GLY A 171 -28.18 -3.25 -8.75
N LEU A 172 -28.25 -2.88 -7.46
CA LEU A 172 -29.41 -3.17 -6.59
C LEU A 172 -30.43 -2.03 -6.53
N ALA A 173 -30.22 -0.93 -7.26
CA ALA A 173 -31.14 0.19 -7.34
C ALA A 173 -32.31 -0.10 -8.28
N ASP A 174 -33.52 0.41 -7.97
CA ASP A 174 -34.71 0.26 -8.82
C ASP A 174 -34.52 0.91 -10.21
N ALA A 175 -33.71 1.97 -10.30
CA ALA A 175 -33.36 2.66 -11.55
C ALA A 175 -31.82 2.87 -11.61
N PRO A 176 -31.05 1.87 -12.11
CA PRO A 176 -29.58 1.91 -12.07
C PRO A 176 -28.96 3.12 -12.76
N LEU A 177 -29.48 3.54 -13.91
CA LEU A 177 -28.94 4.70 -14.63
C LEU A 177 -29.19 6.02 -13.90
N SER A 178 -30.36 6.19 -13.30
CA SER A 178 -30.66 7.38 -12.48
C SER A 178 -29.80 7.42 -11.22
N TYR A 179 -29.59 6.27 -10.57
CA TYR A 179 -28.70 6.16 -9.41
C TYR A 179 -27.26 6.50 -9.80
N LEU A 180 -26.75 5.97 -10.90
CA LEU A 180 -25.41 6.23 -11.41
C LEU A 180 -25.19 7.75 -11.60
N THR A 181 -26.09 8.43 -12.30
CA THR A 181 -25.94 9.87 -12.62
C THR A 181 -26.07 10.75 -11.38
N SER A 182 -26.93 10.40 -10.44
CA SER A 182 -27.13 11.17 -9.20
C SER A 182 -26.05 10.96 -8.13
N HIS A 183 -25.24 9.89 -8.22
CA HIS A 183 -24.22 9.54 -7.22
C HIS A 183 -22.80 9.48 -7.80
N LEU A 184 -22.53 10.15 -8.93
CA LEU A 184 -21.18 10.28 -9.48
C LEU A 184 -20.22 11.01 -8.55
N ASP A 185 -20.73 11.96 -7.77
CA ASP A 185 -19.96 12.68 -6.76
C ASP A 185 -19.42 11.74 -5.67
N GLN A 186 -20.20 10.74 -5.25
CA GLN A 186 -19.74 9.71 -4.31
C GLN A 186 -18.60 8.88 -4.88
N LEU A 187 -18.69 8.50 -6.17
CA LEU A 187 -17.62 7.78 -6.87
C LEU A 187 -16.31 8.57 -6.85
N LEU A 188 -16.37 9.86 -7.20
CA LEU A 188 -15.18 10.73 -7.19
C LEU A 188 -14.60 10.87 -5.78
N ARG A 189 -15.44 11.02 -4.76
CA ARG A 189 -15.02 11.10 -3.35
C ARG A 189 -14.34 9.83 -2.87
N ILE A 190 -14.85 8.66 -3.25
CA ILE A 190 -14.24 7.35 -2.95
C ILE A 190 -12.85 7.26 -3.57
N ILE A 191 -12.72 7.60 -4.86
CA ILE A 191 -11.45 7.54 -5.58
C ILE A 191 -10.45 8.53 -4.96
N ALA A 192 -10.87 9.77 -4.70
CA ALA A 192 -10.01 10.80 -4.13
C ALA A 192 -9.50 10.42 -2.73
N ALA A 193 -10.41 9.99 -1.84
CA ALA A 193 -10.06 9.59 -0.47
C ALA A 193 -9.18 8.34 -0.46
N GLY A 194 -9.53 7.29 -1.24
CA GLY A 194 -8.74 6.08 -1.34
C GLY A 194 -7.35 6.30 -1.92
N THR A 195 -7.23 7.18 -2.92
CA THR A 195 -5.94 7.57 -3.51
C THR A 195 -5.07 8.32 -2.49
N LEU A 196 -5.65 9.26 -1.75
CA LEU A 196 -4.92 9.99 -0.71
C LEU A 196 -4.38 9.03 0.37
N ILE A 197 -5.22 8.11 0.86
CA ILE A 197 -4.85 7.09 1.85
C ILE A 197 -3.69 6.24 1.32
N ALA A 198 -3.79 5.73 0.09
CA ALA A 198 -2.77 4.91 -0.54
C ALA A 198 -1.44 5.67 -0.68
N CYS A 199 -1.45 6.89 -1.21
CA CYS A 199 -0.25 7.70 -1.41
C CYS A 199 0.39 8.09 -0.08
N LEU A 200 -0.38 8.47 0.93
CA LEU A 200 0.11 8.84 2.25
C LEU A 200 0.86 7.67 2.90
N TYR A 201 0.22 6.51 2.97
CA TYR A 201 0.83 5.34 3.61
C TYR A 201 1.95 4.72 2.78
N ALA A 202 1.87 4.78 1.44
CA ALA A 202 2.99 4.39 0.59
C ALA A 202 4.23 5.25 0.86
N ALA A 203 4.07 6.57 0.91
CA ALA A 203 5.15 7.51 1.15
C ALA A 203 5.79 7.30 2.54
N LEU A 204 4.97 7.21 3.60
CA LEU A 204 5.43 6.96 4.97
C LEU A 204 6.16 5.61 5.08
N ALA A 205 5.57 4.55 4.54
CA ALA A 205 6.13 3.21 4.61
C ALA A 205 7.46 3.09 3.85
N LEU A 206 7.55 3.66 2.65
CA LEU A 206 8.79 3.69 1.87
C LEU A 206 9.86 4.57 2.54
N ALA A 207 9.47 5.69 3.17
CA ALA A 207 10.40 6.53 3.92
C ALA A 207 11.02 5.73 5.06
N VAL A 208 10.21 5.09 5.91
CA VAL A 208 10.70 4.26 7.02
C VAL A 208 11.55 3.09 6.53
N ALA A 209 11.09 2.37 5.49
CA ALA A 209 11.82 1.25 4.91
C ALA A 209 13.16 1.67 4.28
N SER A 210 13.30 2.94 3.83
CA SER A 210 14.54 3.45 3.26
C SER A 210 15.67 3.63 4.26
N PHE A 211 15.41 3.63 5.57
CA PHE A 211 16.42 3.76 6.63
C PHE A 211 16.84 2.44 7.25
N THR A 212 16.23 1.30 6.91
CA THR A 212 16.53 0.01 7.53
C THR A 212 16.73 -1.09 6.49
N GLU A 213 17.55 -2.08 6.87
CA GLU A 213 17.80 -3.27 6.02
C GLU A 213 16.96 -4.48 6.46
N ARG A 214 16.35 -4.41 7.65
CA ARG A 214 15.58 -5.53 8.22
C ARG A 214 14.08 -5.27 8.10
N ARG A 215 13.37 -6.16 7.43
CA ARG A 215 11.93 -6.07 7.18
C ARG A 215 11.10 -5.90 8.45
N ALA A 216 11.42 -6.66 9.51
CA ALA A 216 10.69 -6.60 10.77
C ALA A 216 10.83 -5.24 11.45
N TYR A 217 12.03 -4.62 11.37
CA TYR A 217 12.25 -3.28 11.93
C TYR A 217 11.54 -2.20 11.12
N ALA A 218 11.50 -2.32 9.78
CA ALA A 218 10.75 -1.38 8.94
C ALA A 218 9.26 -1.41 9.27
N ALA A 219 8.67 -2.61 9.29
CA ALA A 219 7.24 -2.77 9.59
C ALA A 219 6.92 -2.36 11.03
N GLY A 220 7.73 -2.78 12.01
CA GLY A 220 7.55 -2.42 13.41
C GLY A 220 7.71 -0.92 13.67
N ALA A 221 8.67 -0.26 13.03
CA ALA A 221 8.87 1.18 13.16
C ALA A 221 7.72 1.99 12.55
N LEU A 222 7.17 1.57 11.41
CA LEU A 222 6.01 2.22 10.84
C LEU A 222 4.77 2.05 11.72
N LEU A 223 4.44 0.81 12.10
CA LEU A 223 3.24 0.53 12.90
C LEU A 223 3.38 1.10 14.31
N GLY A 224 4.47 0.81 15.00
CA GLY A 224 4.74 1.29 16.37
C GLY A 224 4.89 2.81 16.41
N GLY A 225 5.61 3.40 15.46
CA GLY A 225 5.76 4.85 15.33
C GLY A 225 4.43 5.55 15.06
N SER A 226 3.60 5.00 14.16
CA SER A 226 2.26 5.53 13.90
C SER A 226 1.37 5.50 15.14
N LEU A 227 1.37 4.39 15.88
CA LEU A 227 0.63 4.26 17.13
C LEU A 227 1.14 5.21 18.21
N ALA A 228 2.46 5.34 18.37
CA ALA A 228 3.05 6.24 19.34
C ALA A 228 2.70 7.71 19.06
N VAL A 229 2.83 8.16 17.79
CA VAL A 229 2.45 9.52 17.39
C VAL A 229 0.97 9.76 17.63
N SER A 230 0.11 8.80 17.27
CA SER A 230 -1.34 8.90 17.48
C SER A 230 -1.73 8.91 18.95
N ALA A 231 -1.05 8.12 19.79
CA ALA A 231 -1.27 8.12 21.24
C ALA A 231 -0.91 9.48 21.86
N VAL A 232 0.27 10.02 21.54
CA VAL A 232 0.71 11.35 22.03
C VAL A 232 -0.23 12.45 21.55
N ALA A 233 -0.57 12.46 20.25
CA ALA A 233 -1.50 13.43 19.69
C ALA A 233 -2.90 13.30 20.32
N GLY A 234 -3.35 12.07 20.62
CA GLY A 234 -4.60 11.79 21.29
C GLY A 234 -4.63 12.31 22.72
N ILE A 235 -3.57 12.11 23.50
CA ILE A 235 -3.42 12.63 24.86
C ILE A 235 -3.48 14.17 24.85
N ILE A 236 -2.72 14.81 23.96
CA ILE A 236 -2.72 16.29 23.85
C ILE A 236 -4.13 16.80 23.55
N ARG A 237 -4.82 16.19 22.58
CA ARG A 237 -6.22 16.57 22.23
C ARG A 237 -7.22 16.33 23.34
N GLY A 238 -7.01 15.31 24.16
CA GLY A 238 -7.90 14.97 25.27
C GLY A 238 -7.69 15.82 26.53
N THR A 239 -6.44 16.24 26.77
CA THR A 239 -6.04 16.95 28.00
C THR A 239 -6.13 18.47 27.85
N ILE A 240 -5.72 19.00 26.70
CA ILE A 240 -5.66 20.45 26.45
C ILE A 240 -6.98 20.89 25.78
N LYS A 241 -7.69 21.82 26.41
CA LYS A 241 -8.97 22.35 25.90
C LYS A 241 -8.82 23.54 24.96
N ASP A 242 -7.60 23.98 24.70
CA ASP A 242 -7.28 25.13 23.84
C ASP A 242 -7.38 24.79 22.34
N ARG A 243 -7.53 25.82 21.51
CA ARG A 243 -7.55 25.70 20.02
C ARG A 243 -6.30 24.97 19.50
N TRP A 244 -5.15 25.16 20.15
CA TRP A 244 -3.86 24.56 19.76
C TRP A 244 -3.84 23.03 19.92
N ALA A 245 -4.67 22.48 20.79
CA ALA A 245 -4.75 21.03 21.02
C ALA A 245 -5.15 20.20 19.80
N GLN A 246 -5.71 20.84 18.78
CA GLN A 246 -6.16 20.16 17.56
C GLN A 246 -5.04 19.99 16.51
N TYR A 247 -3.99 20.84 16.54
CA TYR A 247 -2.89 20.83 15.56
C TYR A 247 -2.07 19.53 15.53
N PRO A 248 -1.78 18.84 16.65
CA PRO A 248 -1.13 17.53 16.61
C PRO A 248 -1.84 16.50 15.74
N GLY A 249 -3.15 16.66 15.52
CA GLY A 249 -3.91 15.83 14.58
C GLY A 249 -3.50 15.97 13.11
N LEU A 250 -2.79 17.03 12.74
CA LEU A 250 -2.27 17.23 11.39
C LEU A 250 -1.05 16.34 11.09
N VAL A 251 -0.34 15.90 12.12
CA VAL A 251 0.84 15.02 11.97
C VAL A 251 0.51 13.57 12.35
N ASP A 252 -0.66 13.34 12.91
CA ASP A 252 -1.12 12.04 13.36
C ASP A 252 -1.47 11.12 12.17
N PRO A 253 -0.69 10.03 11.92
CA PRO A 253 -0.90 9.19 10.75
C PRO A 253 -2.23 8.45 10.73
N LEU A 254 -2.88 8.25 11.89
CA LEU A 254 -4.17 7.57 11.98
C LEU A 254 -5.33 8.57 11.92
N PHE A 255 -5.17 9.73 12.50
CA PHE A 255 -6.23 10.75 12.59
C PHE A 255 -6.37 11.56 11.29
N LEU A 256 -5.25 11.93 10.68
CA LEU A 256 -5.20 12.75 9.47
C LEU A 256 -6.01 12.15 8.30
N PRO A 257 -5.81 10.88 7.88
CA PRO A 257 -6.58 10.31 6.77
C PRO A 257 -8.07 10.15 7.11
N ALA A 258 -8.41 9.86 8.36
CA ALA A 258 -9.80 9.78 8.80
C ALA A 258 -10.52 11.12 8.68
N ARG A 259 -9.87 12.24 9.04
CA ARG A 259 -10.44 13.59 8.93
C ARG A 259 -10.52 14.08 7.49
N THR A 260 -9.50 13.85 6.67
CA THR A 260 -9.55 14.16 5.24
C THR A 260 -10.63 13.37 4.51
N THR A 261 -10.83 12.12 4.86
CA THR A 261 -11.93 11.31 4.30
C THR A 261 -13.28 11.92 4.64
N ARG A 262 -13.55 12.26 5.92
CA ARG A 262 -14.80 12.91 6.33
C ARG A 262 -15.04 14.23 5.60
N TRP A 263 -13.98 15.01 5.39
CA TRP A 263 -14.07 16.25 4.63
C TRP A 263 -14.45 16.03 3.16
N PHE A 264 -13.86 15.03 2.48
CA PHE A 264 -14.25 14.68 1.11
C PHE A 264 -15.73 14.30 1.01
N PHE A 265 -16.30 13.65 2.03
CA PHE A 265 -17.71 13.31 2.07
C PHE A 265 -18.62 14.45 2.56
N GLY A 266 -18.06 15.65 2.82
CA GLY A 266 -18.84 16.81 3.27
C GLY A 266 -19.39 16.68 4.70
N LEU A 267 -18.83 15.76 5.50
CA LEU A 267 -19.25 15.55 6.87
C LEU A 267 -18.57 16.53 7.83
N SER A 268 -19.23 16.80 8.96
CA SER A 268 -18.68 17.67 10.00
C SER A 268 -17.36 17.13 10.54
N LEU A 269 -16.33 17.96 10.53
CA LEU A 269 -14.98 17.57 10.98
C LEU A 269 -14.88 17.47 12.50
N GLN A 270 -15.87 18.01 13.25
CA GLN A 270 -15.83 18.13 14.72
C GLN A 270 -14.51 18.77 15.21
N SER A 271 -13.94 19.64 14.38
CA SER A 271 -12.71 20.38 14.63
C SER A 271 -12.85 21.81 14.13
N GLN A 272 -12.14 22.76 14.75
CA GLN A 272 -12.10 24.16 14.28
C GLN A 272 -11.14 24.32 13.10
N ILE A 273 -10.40 23.28 12.72
CA ILE A 273 -9.45 23.28 11.62
C ILE A 273 -10.20 23.03 10.32
N SER A 274 -9.92 23.83 9.29
CA SER A 274 -10.51 23.66 7.96
C SER A 274 -10.03 22.37 7.29
N GLY A 275 -10.89 21.72 6.50
CA GLY A 275 -10.53 20.50 5.77
C GLY A 275 -9.36 20.68 4.80
N TRP A 276 -9.20 21.87 4.22
CA TRP A 276 -8.06 22.22 3.37
C TRP A 276 -6.72 22.11 4.10
N LEU A 277 -6.68 22.42 5.40
CA LEU A 277 -5.45 22.32 6.19
C LEU A 277 -5.05 20.87 6.41
N TYR A 278 -6.03 19.96 6.63
CA TYR A 278 -5.75 18.52 6.70
C TYR A 278 -5.23 17.98 5.36
N LEU A 279 -5.80 18.44 4.25
CA LEU A 279 -5.32 18.05 2.91
C LEU A 279 -3.90 18.57 2.65
N ALA A 280 -3.63 19.84 2.97
CA ALA A 280 -2.30 20.42 2.84
C ALA A 280 -1.27 19.71 3.70
N ALA A 281 -1.62 19.34 4.94
CA ALA A 281 -0.77 18.55 5.84
C ALA A 281 -0.47 17.17 5.25
N ALA A 282 -1.46 16.49 4.67
CA ALA A 282 -1.25 15.20 4.01
C ALA A 282 -0.25 15.30 2.85
N PHE A 283 -0.40 16.31 1.98
CA PHE A 283 0.55 16.53 0.89
C PHE A 283 1.95 16.92 1.39
N ALA A 284 2.04 17.73 2.45
CA ALA A 284 3.32 18.08 3.07
C ALA A 284 4.04 16.83 3.61
N ILE A 285 3.32 15.93 4.30
CA ILE A 285 3.88 14.68 4.80
C ILE A 285 4.34 13.79 3.64
N ILE A 286 3.55 13.66 2.57
CA ILE A 286 3.93 12.90 1.36
C ILE A 286 5.21 13.50 0.76
N ALA A 287 5.29 14.81 0.60
CA ALA A 287 6.46 15.48 0.04
C ALA A 287 7.73 15.27 0.89
N VAL A 288 7.61 15.43 2.21
CA VAL A 288 8.73 15.19 3.15
C VAL A 288 9.18 13.73 3.12
N ALA A 289 8.23 12.79 3.10
CA ALA A 289 8.53 11.36 3.02
C ALA A 289 9.23 11.01 1.69
N CYS A 290 8.74 11.52 0.56
CA CYS A 290 9.38 11.33 -0.74
C CYS A 290 10.79 11.94 -0.78
N PHE A 291 10.98 13.13 -0.21
CA PHE A 291 12.30 13.75 -0.10
C PHE A 291 13.26 12.90 0.73
N ALA A 292 12.79 12.36 1.86
CA ALA A 292 13.58 11.47 2.73
C ALA A 292 14.02 10.21 1.97
N VAL A 293 13.14 9.58 1.19
CA VAL A 293 13.47 8.43 0.34
C VAL A 293 14.57 8.78 -0.67
N VAL A 294 14.37 9.86 -1.44
CA VAL A 294 15.34 10.28 -2.47
C VAL A 294 16.68 10.62 -1.86
N ARG A 295 16.71 11.31 -0.70
CA ARG A 295 17.94 11.64 0.02
C ARG A 295 18.66 10.38 0.52
N SER A 296 17.94 9.41 1.08
CA SER A 296 18.51 8.14 1.55
C SER A 296 19.20 7.36 0.43
N TYR A 297 18.64 7.37 -0.77
CA TYR A 297 19.23 6.68 -1.93
C TYR A 297 20.34 7.47 -2.62
N ARG A 298 20.36 8.80 -2.54
CA ARG A 298 21.47 9.63 -3.03
C ARG A 298 22.72 9.54 -2.15
N SER A 299 22.55 9.28 -0.85
CA SER A 299 23.66 9.19 0.11
C SER A 299 24.41 7.85 0.04
N VAL A 300 23.85 6.84 -0.61
CA VAL A 300 24.55 5.57 -0.89
C VAL A 300 25.53 5.82 -2.04
N ARG A 301 26.65 6.49 -1.74
CA ARG A 301 27.82 6.54 -2.60
C ARG A 301 28.60 5.24 -2.38
N PHE A 302 28.90 4.52 -3.46
CA PHE A 302 29.79 3.37 -3.47
C PHE A 302 31.23 3.81 -3.48
#